data_de76e6b1a6e39298d5d496f4f444a463
#
_entry.id   de76e6b1a6e39298d5d496f4f444a463
#
_cell.length_a   1.000
_cell.length_b   1.000
_cell.length_c   1.000
_cell.angle_alpha   90.00
_cell.angle_beta   90.00
_cell.angle_gamma   90.00
#
_symmetry.space_group_name_H-M   'P 1'
#
loop_
_entity.id
_entity.type
_entity.pdbx_description
1 polymer ?
#
loop_
_entity_poly.entity_id
_entity_poly.type
_entity_poly.pdbx_seq_one_letter_code
_entity_poly.pdbx_strand_id
1 'polypeptide(L)' 'MKELHWFCSDSGHREAFVYYDSKEYHVKMIEVETGGKGGIHDIHHVKEIRPMGEHSERYAEDCAENWVMGVIK' A
#
# COMPACT_ATOMS: atom_id res chain seq x y z
N MET A 1 9.83 0.62 13.15
CA MET A 1 9.03 0.17 12.01
C MET A 1 9.93 -0.47 10.95
N LYS A 2 9.52 -1.62 10.47
CA LYS A 2 10.31 -2.35 9.47
C LYS A 2 9.43 -2.61 8.25
N GLU A 3 9.82 -2.05 7.12
CA GLU A 3 9.14 -2.28 5.86
C GLU A 3 9.58 -3.61 5.27
N LEU A 4 8.62 -4.45 4.94
CA LEU A 4 8.88 -5.81 4.48
C LEU A 4 8.63 -5.98 2.99
N HIS A 5 7.54 -5.42 2.49
CA HIS A 5 7.13 -5.61 1.10
C HIS A 5 6.57 -4.31 0.53
N TRP A 6 6.74 -4.17 -0.76
CA TRP A 6 6.15 -3.05 -1.50
C TRP A 6 5.49 -3.60 -2.75
N PHE A 7 4.30 -3.13 -3.02
CA PHE A 7 3.53 -3.50 -4.20
C PHE A 7 3.11 -2.25 -4.96
N CYS A 8 3.03 -2.37 -6.28
CA CYS A 8 2.63 -1.27 -7.14
C CYS A 8 1.72 -1.83 -8.23
N SER A 9 0.67 -1.09 -8.57
CA SER A 9 -0.22 -1.49 -9.65
C SER A 9 0.49 -1.27 -11.00
N ASP A 10 0.03 -1.99 -12.01
CA ASP A 10 0.58 -1.86 -13.37
C ASP A 10 0.45 -0.44 -13.90
N SER A 11 -0.64 0.22 -13.55
CA SER A 11 -0.87 1.61 -13.97
C SER A 11 -0.04 2.62 -13.18
N GLY A 12 0.52 2.20 -12.03
CA GLY A 12 1.25 3.08 -11.16
C GLY A 12 0.37 3.97 -10.28
N HIS A 13 -0.94 3.76 -10.29
CA HIS A 13 -1.86 4.60 -9.54
C HIS A 13 -2.12 4.15 -8.12
N ARG A 14 -1.67 2.95 -7.77
CA ARG A 14 -1.82 2.44 -6.41
C ARG A 14 -0.53 1.79 -5.94
N GLU A 15 -0.22 2.01 -4.70
CA GLU A 15 0.91 1.38 -4.04
C GLU A 15 0.46 0.85 -2.69
N ALA A 16 1.15 -0.16 -2.20
CA ALA A 16 0.91 -0.67 -0.86
C ALA A 16 2.23 -1.10 -0.24
N PHE A 17 2.36 -0.85 1.04
CA PHE A 17 3.52 -1.28 1.81
C PHE A 17 3.05 -2.20 2.92
N VAL A 18 3.77 -3.28 3.13
CA VAL A 18 3.57 -4.14 4.28
C VAL A 18 4.73 -3.91 5.22
N TYR A 19 4.44 -3.56 6.45
CA TYR A 19 5.46 -3.34 7.45
C TYR A 19 5.05 -3.93 8.80
N TYR A 20 6.03 -4.12 9.68
CA TYR A 20 5.82 -4.69 11.00
C TYR A 20 6.14 -3.64 12.05
N ASP A 21 5.20 -3.40 12.93
CA ASP A 21 5.35 -2.41 13.98
C ASP A 21 4.41 -2.77 15.14
N SER A 22 4.87 -2.54 16.37
CA SER A 22 4.06 -2.77 17.56
C SER A 22 3.49 -4.20 17.62
N LYS A 23 4.30 -5.16 17.21
CA LYS A 23 3.99 -6.59 17.27
C LYS A 23 2.87 -7.02 16.32
N GLU A 24 2.59 -6.23 15.30
CA GLU A 24 1.61 -6.63 14.29
C GLU A 24 2.01 -6.11 12.92
N TYR A 25 1.44 -6.73 11.90
CA TYR A 25 1.65 -6.29 10.53
C TYR A 25 0.66 -5.20 10.19
N HIS A 26 1.08 -4.29 9.33
CA HIS A 26 0.23 -3.20 8.85
C HIS A 26 0.34 -3.13 7.34
N VAL A 27 -0.75 -2.74 6.70
CA VAL A 27 -0.76 -2.47 5.26
C VAL A 27 -1.07 -1.00 5.06
N LYS A 28 -0.14 -0.29 4.45
CA LYS A 28 -0.30 1.12 4.13
C LYS A 28 -0.73 1.22 2.68
N MET A 29 -1.92 1.70 2.45
CA MET A 29 -2.52 1.82 1.12
C MET A 29 -2.38 3.24 0.61
N ILE A 30 -1.80 3.38 -0.57
CA ILE A 30 -1.49 4.68 -1.14
C ILE A 30 -2.10 4.78 -2.53
N GLU A 31 -2.74 5.90 -2.80
CA GLU A 31 -3.20 6.24 -4.13
C GLU A 31 -2.25 7.26 -4.71
N VAL A 32 -1.75 7.01 -5.91
CA VAL A 32 -0.79 7.89 -6.56
C VAL A 32 -1.50 8.70 -7.63
N GLU A 33 -1.43 10.00 -7.49
CA GLU A 33 -1.95 10.93 -8.48
C GLU A 33 -0.77 11.40 -9.32
N THR A 34 -0.81 11.11 -10.62
CA THR A 34 0.27 11.51 -11.51
C THR A 34 0.29 13.03 -11.62
N GLY A 35 1.50 13.58 -11.66
CA GLY A 35 1.68 15.00 -11.81
C GLY A 35 0.97 15.49 -13.05
N GLY A 36 0.36 16.63 -12.93
CA GLY A 36 -0.39 17.20 -14.02
C GLY A 36 0.51 17.74 -15.11
N LYS A 37 -0.01 18.68 -15.83
CA LYS A 37 0.66 19.31 -16.95
C LYS A 37 1.97 19.94 -16.50
N GLY A 38 3.05 19.48 -17.11
CA GLY A 38 4.37 19.84 -16.65
C GLY A 38 4.79 19.00 -15.46
N GLY A 39 4.03 17.98 -15.21
CA GLY A 39 4.04 17.13 -14.05
C GLY A 39 5.38 16.55 -13.73
N ILE A 40 5.96 17.15 -12.79
CA ILE A 40 7.30 16.84 -12.41
C ILE A 40 7.29 15.80 -11.31
N HIS A 41 6.23 15.79 -10.52
CA HIS A 41 6.15 14.93 -9.35
C HIS A 41 4.78 14.26 -9.23
N ASP A 42 4.80 12.99 -8.88
CA ASP A 42 3.59 12.28 -8.52
C ASP A 42 3.24 12.64 -7.08
N ILE A 43 1.95 12.71 -6.82
CA ILE A 43 1.46 12.99 -5.48
C ILE A 43 0.96 11.69 -4.87
N HIS A 44 1.49 11.35 -3.71
CA HIS A 44 1.14 10.14 -3.00
C HIS A 44 0.17 10.45 -1.86
N HIS A 45 -1.03 9.89 -1.95
CA HIS A 45 -2.05 10.10 -0.92
C HIS A 45 -2.23 8.80 -0.14
N VAL A 46 -1.94 8.85 1.16
CA VAL A 46 -2.21 7.70 2.02
C VAL A 46 -3.70 7.60 2.24
N LYS A 47 -4.30 6.54 1.74
CA LYS A 47 -5.75 6.32 1.86
C LYS A 47 -6.11 5.63 3.15
N GLU A 48 -5.29 4.67 3.56
CA GLU A 48 -5.58 3.90 4.77
C GLU A 48 -4.31 3.22 5.26
N ILE A 49 -4.19 3.11 6.57
CA ILE A 49 -3.19 2.25 7.20
C ILE A 49 -4.01 1.23 7.98
N ARG A 50 -4.00 -0.01 7.50
CA ARG A 50 -4.84 -1.06 8.08
C ARG A 50 -4.00 -2.01 8.92
N PRO A 51 -4.21 -2.04 10.24
CA PRO A 51 -3.52 -3.01 11.10
C PRO A 51 -4.10 -4.39 10.84
N MET A 52 -3.24 -5.39 10.81
CA MET A 52 -3.64 -6.77 10.53
C MET A 52 -3.93 -7.58 11.79
N GLY A 53 -3.69 -7.00 12.96
CA GLY A 53 -3.96 -7.70 14.21
C GLY A 53 -3.15 -8.98 14.32
N GLU A 54 -3.82 -10.10 14.54
CA GLU A 54 -3.17 -11.40 14.70
C GLU A 54 -2.93 -12.14 13.38
N HIS A 55 -3.25 -11.50 12.26
CA HIS A 55 -3.05 -12.14 10.96
C HIS A 55 -1.57 -12.24 10.59
N SER A 56 -1.27 -13.22 9.74
CA SER A 56 0.09 -13.49 9.31
C SER A 56 0.58 -12.46 8.30
N GLU A 57 1.89 -12.49 8.05
CA GLU A 57 2.51 -11.68 7.02
C GLU A 57 1.87 -11.94 5.66
N ARG A 58 1.59 -13.21 5.36
CA ARG A 58 0.96 -13.58 4.09
C ARG A 58 -0.41 -12.94 3.93
N TYR A 59 -1.16 -12.87 5.00
CA TYR A 59 -2.46 -12.19 4.95
C TYR A 59 -2.29 -10.71 4.62
N ALA A 60 -1.27 -10.09 5.20
CA ALA A 60 -0.97 -8.68 4.91
C ALA A 60 -0.54 -8.51 3.45
N GLU A 61 0.28 -9.41 2.94
CA GLU A 61 0.70 -9.36 1.54
C GLU A 61 -0.49 -9.49 0.60
N ASP A 62 -1.40 -10.42 0.89
CA ASP A 62 -2.60 -10.60 0.08
C ASP A 62 -3.46 -9.34 0.09
N CYS A 63 -3.60 -8.72 1.24
CA CYS A 63 -4.36 -7.46 1.36
C CYS A 63 -3.72 -6.36 0.52
N ALA A 64 -2.41 -6.21 0.60
CA ALA A 64 -1.68 -5.20 -0.16
C ALA A 64 -1.82 -5.44 -1.66
N GLU A 65 -1.67 -6.68 -2.08
CA GLU A 65 -1.81 -7.06 -3.48
C GLU A 65 -3.22 -6.76 -3.99
N ASN A 66 -4.23 -7.14 -3.21
CA ASN A 66 -5.62 -6.88 -3.60
C ASN A 66 -5.91 -5.39 -3.74
N TRP A 67 -5.30 -4.57 -2.90
CA TRP A 67 -5.44 -3.14 -3.02
C TRP A 67 -4.89 -2.62 -4.34
N VAL A 68 -3.65 -3.01 -4.68
CA VAL A 68 -3.03 -2.51 -5.92
C VAL A 68 -3.70 -3.07 -7.16
N MET A 69 -4.32 -4.24 -7.06
CA MET A 69 -5.08 -4.83 -8.16
C MET A 69 -6.49 -4.26 -8.30
N GLY A 70 -6.93 -3.45 -7.35
CA GLY A 70 -8.24 -2.85 -7.39
C GLY A 70 -9.36 -3.77 -6.92
N VAL A 71 -9.04 -4.88 -6.30
CA VAL A 71 -10.03 -5.84 -5.79
C VAL A 71 -10.72 -5.30 -4.55
N ILE A 72 -9.99 -4.61 -3.70
CA ILE A 72 -10.57 -3.96 -2.53
C ILE A 72 -10.51 -2.45 -2.70
N LYS A 73 -11.46 -1.78 -2.11
CA LYS A 73 -11.60 -0.32 -2.24
C LYS A 73 -11.39 0.39 -0.92
#